data_73cf83ec17c16321ac6ac64eb23e81a4
#
_entry.id   73cf83ec17c16321ac6ac64eb23e81a4
#
_cell.length_a   1.000
_cell.length_b   1.000
_cell.length_c   1.000
_cell.angle_alpha   90.00
_cell.angle_beta   90.00
_cell.angle_gamma   90.00
#
_symmetry.space_group_name_H-M   'P 1'
#
loop_
_entity.id
_entity.type
_entity.pdbx_description
1 polymer ?
#
loop_
_entity_poly.entity_id
_entity_poly.type
_entity_poly.pdbx_seq_one_letter_code
_entity_poly.pdbx_strand_id
1 'polypeptide(L)'
;MTKEKIHKEPKTKEKDQSPIIEIKDLHKTFGKDNTILKGLNLILHKDENLVVLGKSGSGKSVTIKCIVRLIEPDKGEIKVFDENVLNISKSELNAIRVRIGFLFQSGALYDSMSVRENLAFTLSKHKRDLSADEIEKEVMEALESVGLAEAVDKMPSELSGGMRKRIGLARTLILKPEIILYDEPTTGLDTITSREISELILDIKNKQKTSSIIITHDMACAKMTADRIVVLKDGVIHTEGTYEELEKDEDEWVRSFFE
;
A
#
# COMPACT_ATOMS: atom_id res chain seq x y z
N MET A 1 42.28 -10.16 39.12
CA MET A 1 41.82 -8.99 38.36
C MET A 1 41.02 -9.49 37.15
N THR A 2 39.70 -9.63 37.31
CA THR A 2 38.77 -10.18 36.32
C THR A 2 38.19 -9.00 35.55
N LYS A 3 38.43 -8.96 34.24
CA LYS A 3 37.89 -7.94 33.34
C LYS A 3 36.42 -8.30 33.01
N GLU A 4 35.50 -7.54 33.54
CA GLU A 4 34.09 -7.54 33.11
C GLU A 4 33.99 -7.09 31.63
N LYS A 5 33.46 -7.96 30.80
CA LYS A 5 33.04 -7.61 29.44
C LYS A 5 31.66 -6.94 29.53
N ILE A 6 31.62 -5.64 29.33
CA ILE A 6 30.39 -4.87 29.17
C ILE A 6 29.82 -5.27 27.80
N HIS A 7 28.74 -6.08 27.77
CA HIS A 7 27.90 -6.27 26.64
C HIS A 7 27.12 -4.97 26.37
N LYS A 8 27.49 -4.24 25.32
CA LYS A 8 26.66 -3.17 24.78
C LYS A 8 25.51 -3.84 24.04
N GLU A 9 24.29 -3.71 24.58
CA GLU A 9 23.07 -3.99 23.88
C GLU A 9 23.00 -3.14 22.59
N PRO A 10 22.52 -3.70 21.45
CA PRO A 10 22.34 -2.90 20.26
C PRO A 10 21.24 -1.87 20.52
N LYS A 11 21.56 -0.59 20.39
CA LYS A 11 20.59 0.50 20.40
C LYS A 11 19.58 0.24 19.29
N THR A 12 18.35 -0.14 19.65
CA THR A 12 17.19 -0.07 18.79
C THR A 12 17.11 1.38 18.29
N LYS A 13 17.27 1.59 16.96
CA LYS A 13 17.03 2.89 16.37
C LYS A 13 15.57 3.22 16.64
N GLU A 14 15.29 4.30 17.35
CA GLU A 14 13.93 4.85 17.43
C GLU A 14 13.43 5.03 16.00
N LYS A 15 12.33 4.37 15.65
CA LYS A 15 11.67 4.56 14.36
C LYS A 15 11.20 6.04 14.30
N ASP A 16 11.45 6.71 13.19
CA ASP A 16 10.92 8.04 12.94
C ASP A 16 9.39 7.95 12.97
N GLN A 17 8.76 8.47 14.03
CA GLN A 17 7.33 8.42 14.24
C GLN A 17 6.58 9.60 13.59
N SER A 18 7.23 10.34 12.68
CA SER A 18 6.55 11.42 11.98
C SER A 18 5.42 10.88 11.09
N PRO A 19 4.21 11.45 11.17
CA PRO A 19 3.11 11.06 10.29
C PRO A 19 3.43 11.44 8.84
N ILE A 20 3.24 10.49 7.91
CA ILE A 20 3.35 10.74 6.46
C ILE A 20 1.96 10.82 5.81
N ILE A 21 0.95 10.16 6.41
CA ILE A 21 -0.48 10.36 6.14
C ILE A 21 -1.19 10.57 7.48
N GLU A 22 -2.04 11.59 7.54
CA GLU A 22 -2.92 11.85 8.67
C GLU A 22 -4.36 12.06 8.17
N ILE A 23 -5.30 11.26 8.66
CA ILE A 23 -6.73 11.36 8.36
C ILE A 23 -7.45 11.74 9.65
N LYS A 24 -8.29 12.79 9.62
CA LYS A 24 -9.09 13.27 10.75
C LYS A 24 -10.56 13.38 10.37
N ASP A 25 -11.41 12.78 11.18
CA ASP A 25 -12.89 12.84 11.12
C ASP A 25 -13.44 12.64 9.69
N LEU A 26 -12.95 11.60 8.99
CA LEU A 26 -13.29 11.36 7.59
C LEU A 26 -14.67 10.72 7.47
N HIS A 27 -15.54 11.34 6.66
CA HIS A 27 -16.89 10.86 6.38
C HIS A 27 -17.09 10.62 4.88
N LYS A 28 -17.81 9.54 4.55
CA LYS A 28 -18.23 9.24 3.18
C LYS A 28 -19.56 8.50 3.14
N THR A 29 -20.51 9.07 2.40
CA THR A 29 -21.82 8.48 2.13
C THR A 29 -21.98 8.30 0.62
N PHE A 30 -22.55 7.17 0.19
CA PHE A 30 -22.91 6.92 -1.19
C PHE A 30 -24.45 6.89 -1.29
N GLY A 31 -25.00 7.64 -2.26
CA GLY A 31 -26.44 7.79 -2.39
C GLY A 31 -27.04 8.57 -1.21
N LYS A 32 -28.26 8.20 -0.77
CA LYS A 32 -28.98 8.93 0.28
C LYS A 32 -28.65 8.44 1.69
N ASP A 33 -28.42 7.12 1.86
CA ASP A 33 -28.41 6.51 3.21
C ASP A 33 -27.25 5.52 3.45
N ASN A 34 -26.36 5.32 2.47
CA ASN A 34 -25.25 4.37 2.59
C ASN A 34 -23.98 5.06 3.08
N THR A 35 -23.93 5.37 4.39
CA THR A 35 -22.74 5.96 5.02
C THR A 35 -21.71 4.89 5.30
N ILE A 36 -20.56 4.98 4.61
CA ILE A 36 -19.46 4.02 4.68
C ILE A 36 -18.40 4.44 5.71
N LEU A 37 -17.98 5.72 5.70
CA LEU A 37 -17.05 6.26 6.68
C LEU A 37 -17.77 7.22 7.60
N LYS A 38 -17.55 7.07 8.92
CA LYS A 38 -18.33 7.73 9.98
C LYS A 38 -17.45 8.46 11.00
N GLY A 39 -16.50 9.27 10.50
CA GLY A 39 -15.54 9.96 11.35
C GLY A 39 -14.25 9.13 11.56
N LEU A 40 -13.77 8.52 10.49
CA LEU A 40 -12.56 7.70 10.52
C LEU A 40 -11.33 8.57 10.79
N ASN A 41 -10.49 8.14 11.76
CA ASN A 41 -9.19 8.71 12.05
C ASN A 41 -8.13 7.64 11.79
N LEU A 42 -7.03 7.99 11.08
CA LEU A 42 -5.96 7.06 10.78
C LEU A 42 -4.65 7.81 10.59
N ILE A 43 -3.56 7.26 11.10
CA ILE A 43 -2.21 7.78 10.90
C ILE A 43 -1.35 6.68 10.30
N LEU A 44 -0.60 7.01 9.25
CA LEU A 44 0.52 6.22 8.74
C LEU A 44 1.81 6.94 9.08
N HIS A 45 2.73 6.26 9.75
CA HIS A 45 4.05 6.78 10.05
C HIS A 45 5.05 6.50 8.93
N LYS A 46 6.13 7.25 8.92
CA LYS A 46 7.22 7.04 7.97
C LYS A 46 7.86 5.66 8.20
N ASP A 47 8.25 5.00 7.10
CA ASP A 47 8.86 3.65 7.10
C ASP A 47 7.98 2.56 7.78
N GLU A 48 6.66 2.76 7.84
CA GLU A 48 5.68 1.85 8.42
C GLU A 48 4.89 1.08 7.35
N ASN A 49 4.66 -0.21 7.58
CA ASN A 49 3.59 -0.98 6.94
C ASN A 49 2.38 -1.05 7.89
N LEU A 50 1.36 -0.27 7.60
CA LEU A 50 0.08 -0.29 8.30
C LEU A 50 -0.89 -1.22 7.58
N VAL A 51 -1.27 -2.32 8.23
CA VAL A 51 -2.31 -3.22 7.69
C VAL A 51 -3.69 -2.75 8.18
N VAL A 52 -4.65 -2.71 7.28
CA VAL A 52 -6.06 -2.39 7.58
C VAL A 52 -6.92 -3.64 7.41
N LEU A 53 -7.37 -4.22 8.52
CA LEU A 53 -8.31 -5.33 8.57
C LEU A 53 -9.75 -4.82 8.70
N GLY A 54 -10.72 -5.68 8.44
CA GLY A 54 -12.14 -5.41 8.61
C GLY A 54 -13.00 -6.23 7.65
N LYS A 55 -14.27 -6.43 7.98
CA LYS A 55 -15.22 -7.16 7.14
C LYS A 55 -15.40 -6.50 5.77
N SER A 56 -15.89 -7.27 4.79
CA SER A 56 -16.29 -6.69 3.50
C SER A 56 -17.31 -5.56 3.70
N GLY A 57 -17.13 -4.47 2.97
CA GLY A 57 -18.00 -3.30 3.09
C GLY A 57 -17.72 -2.34 4.26
N SER A 58 -16.72 -2.63 5.12
CA SER A 58 -16.40 -1.75 6.28
C SER A 58 -15.79 -0.40 5.89
N GLY A 59 -15.38 -0.19 4.64
CA GLY A 59 -14.85 1.09 4.15
C GLY A 59 -13.34 1.09 3.83
N LYS A 60 -12.63 -0.04 3.94
CA LYS A 60 -11.18 -0.15 3.71
C LYS A 60 -10.72 0.46 2.38
N SER A 61 -11.23 -0.05 1.26
CA SER A 61 -10.87 0.46 -0.09
C SER A 61 -11.36 1.88 -0.33
N VAL A 62 -12.47 2.30 0.31
CA VAL A 62 -12.95 3.69 0.25
C VAL A 62 -11.94 4.61 0.91
N THR A 63 -11.39 4.23 2.06
CA THR A 63 -10.38 5.02 2.80
C THR A 63 -9.17 5.32 1.93
N ILE A 64 -8.51 4.29 1.35
CA ILE A 64 -7.31 4.54 0.54
C ILE A 64 -7.61 5.27 -0.77
N LYS A 65 -8.81 5.10 -1.36
CA LYS A 65 -9.23 5.87 -2.53
C LYS A 65 -9.49 7.34 -2.19
N CYS A 66 -9.92 7.66 -0.97
CA CYS A 66 -10.04 9.04 -0.50
C CYS A 66 -8.66 9.70 -0.34
N ILE A 67 -7.63 8.99 0.14
CA ILE A 67 -6.27 9.52 0.29
C ILE A 67 -5.73 10.11 -1.02
N VAL A 68 -5.97 9.44 -2.13
CA VAL A 68 -5.53 9.91 -3.46
C VAL A 68 -6.63 10.67 -4.22
N ARG A 69 -7.76 11.00 -3.57
CA ARG A 69 -8.93 11.66 -4.16
C ARG A 69 -9.45 11.00 -5.45
N LEU A 70 -9.42 9.66 -5.50
CA LEU A 70 -10.21 8.89 -6.46
C LEU A 70 -11.69 8.85 -6.05
N ILE A 71 -11.94 8.99 -4.74
CA ILE A 71 -13.25 9.23 -4.14
C ILE A 71 -13.13 10.50 -3.31
N GLU A 72 -14.01 11.47 -3.56
CA GLU A 72 -14.10 12.70 -2.78
C GLU A 72 -14.85 12.40 -1.47
N PRO A 73 -14.26 12.62 -0.28
CA PRO A 73 -14.97 12.50 0.98
C PRO A 73 -16.00 13.63 1.15
N ASP A 74 -16.97 13.41 2.05
CA ASP A 74 -18.02 14.42 2.32
C ASP A 74 -17.59 15.40 3.41
N LYS A 75 -16.74 14.93 4.37
CA LYS A 75 -16.16 15.73 5.46
C LYS A 75 -14.85 15.14 5.92
N GLY A 76 -14.08 15.93 6.66
CA GLY A 76 -12.85 15.55 7.31
C GLY A 76 -11.63 16.22 6.69
N GLU A 77 -10.48 15.80 7.13
CA GLU A 77 -9.18 16.27 6.66
C GLU A 77 -8.29 15.08 6.29
N ILE A 78 -7.55 15.20 5.20
CA ILE A 78 -6.53 14.23 4.79
C ILE A 78 -5.24 14.98 4.49
N LYS A 79 -4.23 14.79 5.33
CA LYS A 79 -2.87 15.28 5.06
C LYS A 79 -1.99 14.16 4.52
N VAL A 80 -1.27 14.47 3.46
CA VAL A 80 -0.22 13.61 2.88
C VAL A 80 1.01 14.48 2.69
N PHE A 81 2.15 14.10 3.26
CA PHE A 81 3.36 14.91 3.29
C PHE A 81 3.10 16.33 3.82
N ASP A 82 2.33 16.43 4.92
CA ASP A 82 1.88 17.66 5.56
C ASP A 82 0.90 18.54 4.74
N GLU A 83 0.60 18.19 3.48
CA GLU A 83 -0.33 18.90 2.60
C GLU A 83 -1.75 18.34 2.72
N ASN A 84 -2.74 19.21 2.99
CA ASN A 84 -4.15 18.80 2.99
C ASN A 84 -4.62 18.58 1.55
N VAL A 85 -4.70 17.30 1.14
CA VAL A 85 -5.03 16.92 -0.24
C VAL A 85 -6.44 17.34 -0.68
N LEU A 86 -7.33 17.68 0.25
CA LEU A 86 -8.70 18.13 -0.08
C LEU A 86 -8.74 19.60 -0.50
N ASN A 87 -7.75 20.40 -0.10
CA ASN A 87 -7.74 21.86 -0.28
C ASN A 87 -6.75 22.37 -1.34
N ILE A 88 -5.97 21.46 -1.97
CA ILE A 88 -4.95 21.81 -2.96
C ILE A 88 -5.52 21.77 -4.38
N SER A 89 -4.82 22.46 -5.30
CA SER A 89 -5.13 22.45 -6.73
C SER A 89 -4.94 21.06 -7.35
N LYS A 90 -5.52 20.85 -8.53
CA LYS A 90 -5.34 19.60 -9.29
C LYS A 90 -3.88 19.34 -9.67
N SER A 91 -3.09 20.39 -9.91
CA SER A 91 -1.66 20.26 -10.22
C SER A 91 -0.87 19.76 -9.03
N GLU A 92 -1.08 20.37 -7.84
CA GLU A 92 -0.44 19.97 -6.58
C GLU A 92 -0.84 18.53 -6.20
N LEU A 93 -2.12 18.20 -6.32
CA LEU A 93 -2.60 16.83 -6.09
C LEU A 93 -1.91 15.82 -7.01
N ASN A 94 -1.70 16.14 -8.29
CA ASN A 94 -0.99 15.26 -9.20
C ASN A 94 0.49 15.10 -8.82
N ALA A 95 1.15 16.13 -8.31
CA ALA A 95 2.52 16.04 -7.80
C ALA A 95 2.60 15.09 -6.58
N ILE A 96 1.62 15.15 -5.67
CA ILE A 96 1.52 14.22 -4.54
C ILE A 96 1.26 12.78 -5.04
N ARG A 97 0.34 12.58 -6.01
CA ARG A 97 0.03 11.25 -6.56
C ARG A 97 1.22 10.55 -7.21
N VAL A 98 2.16 11.29 -7.79
CA VAL A 98 3.41 10.71 -8.34
C VAL A 98 4.26 10.07 -7.24
N ARG A 99 4.21 10.60 -6.01
CA ARG A 99 4.91 10.08 -4.85
C ARG A 99 4.15 8.95 -4.12
N ILE A 100 2.92 8.64 -4.58
CA ILE A 100 2.08 7.57 -4.02
C ILE A 100 1.86 6.51 -5.09
N GLY A 101 2.36 5.30 -4.86
CA GLY A 101 2.02 4.13 -5.64
C GLY A 101 0.66 3.56 -5.23
N PHE A 102 -0.13 3.07 -6.18
CA PHE A 102 -1.41 2.41 -5.90
C PHE A 102 -1.49 1.07 -6.64
N LEU A 103 -1.46 -0.04 -5.89
CA LEU A 103 -1.71 -1.37 -6.42
C LEU A 103 -3.19 -1.73 -6.21
N PHE A 104 -3.94 -1.74 -7.30
CA PHE A 104 -5.34 -2.19 -7.30
C PHE A 104 -5.47 -3.70 -7.21
N GLN A 105 -6.60 -4.18 -6.71
CA GLN A 105 -6.91 -5.59 -6.56
C GLN A 105 -6.75 -6.40 -7.86
N SER A 106 -7.08 -5.84 -9.02
CA SER A 106 -6.91 -6.50 -10.33
C SER A 106 -5.52 -6.34 -10.96
N GLY A 107 -4.58 -5.58 -10.32
CA GLY A 107 -3.33 -5.15 -10.94
C GLY A 107 -3.51 -3.98 -11.94
N ALA A 108 -4.73 -3.77 -12.45
CA ALA A 108 -5.18 -2.67 -13.33
C ALA A 108 -4.29 -2.42 -14.58
N LEU A 109 -3.72 -3.48 -15.17
CA LEU A 109 -2.96 -3.37 -16.43
C LEU A 109 -3.88 -2.97 -17.60
N TYR A 110 -3.34 -2.23 -18.56
CA TYR A 110 -4.01 -1.95 -19.83
C TYR A 110 -3.93 -3.20 -20.72
N ASP A 111 -5.05 -3.85 -20.98
CA ASP A 111 -5.13 -5.11 -21.73
C ASP A 111 -4.67 -4.99 -23.19
N SER A 112 -4.72 -3.78 -23.76
CA SER A 112 -4.28 -3.47 -25.13
C SER A 112 -2.80 -3.14 -25.27
N MET A 113 -2.04 -3.15 -24.17
CA MET A 113 -0.62 -2.82 -24.10
C MET A 113 0.17 -4.01 -23.60
N SER A 114 1.37 -4.25 -24.16
CA SER A 114 2.32 -5.20 -23.61
C SER A 114 2.78 -4.79 -22.20
N VAL A 115 3.48 -5.67 -21.50
CA VAL A 115 4.10 -5.36 -20.19
C VAL A 115 5.02 -4.15 -20.31
N ARG A 116 5.90 -4.13 -21.32
CA ARG A 116 6.79 -3.00 -21.65
C ARG A 116 5.99 -1.70 -21.76
N GLU A 117 4.95 -1.70 -22.60
CA GLU A 117 4.13 -0.52 -22.85
C GLU A 117 3.37 -0.06 -21.61
N ASN A 118 2.88 -0.98 -20.77
CA ASN A 118 2.22 -0.65 -19.50
C ASN A 118 3.13 0.13 -18.57
N LEU A 119 4.41 -0.25 -18.47
CA LEU A 119 5.39 0.43 -17.62
C LEU A 119 5.87 1.73 -18.27
N ALA A 120 6.28 1.70 -19.55
CA ALA A 120 6.76 2.85 -20.29
C ALA A 120 5.73 3.98 -20.38
N PHE A 121 4.43 3.64 -20.52
CA PHE A 121 3.35 4.63 -20.52
C PHE A 121 3.32 5.46 -19.24
N THR A 122 3.53 4.82 -18.09
CA THR A 122 3.59 5.53 -16.80
C THR A 122 4.76 6.52 -16.76
N LEU A 123 5.94 6.11 -17.21
CA LEU A 123 7.12 6.99 -17.29
C LEU A 123 6.89 8.16 -18.24
N SER A 124 6.41 7.91 -19.47
CA SER A 124 6.21 8.94 -20.48
C SER A 124 5.22 10.03 -20.06
N LYS A 125 4.29 9.72 -19.16
CA LYS A 125 3.33 10.69 -18.61
C LYS A 125 3.93 11.59 -17.56
N HIS A 126 4.89 11.11 -16.79
CA HIS A 126 5.41 11.80 -15.61
C HIS A 126 6.86 12.25 -15.72
N LYS A 127 7.67 11.60 -16.59
CA LYS A 127 9.08 11.90 -16.84
C LYS A 127 9.29 12.11 -18.34
N ARG A 128 8.88 13.28 -18.85
CA ARG A 128 8.86 13.57 -20.29
C ARG A 128 10.23 13.75 -20.94
N ASP A 129 11.26 13.95 -20.14
CA ASP A 129 12.62 14.27 -20.62
C ASP A 129 13.48 13.01 -20.78
N LEU A 130 12.95 11.81 -20.47
CA LEU A 130 13.70 10.56 -20.63
C LEU A 130 13.78 10.16 -22.12
N SER A 131 14.98 9.77 -22.54
CA SER A 131 15.21 9.11 -23.83
C SER A 131 14.59 7.72 -23.88
N ALA A 132 14.47 7.13 -25.07
CA ALA A 132 13.97 5.76 -25.24
C ALA A 132 14.84 4.73 -24.48
N ASP A 133 16.15 4.88 -24.50
CA ASP A 133 17.08 3.98 -23.80
C ASP A 133 16.96 4.08 -22.29
N GLU A 134 16.72 5.29 -21.74
CA GLU A 134 16.49 5.49 -20.32
C GLU A 134 15.15 4.91 -19.89
N ILE A 135 14.08 5.06 -20.70
CA ILE A 135 12.78 4.42 -20.44
C ILE A 135 12.93 2.90 -20.42
N GLU A 136 13.64 2.32 -21.40
CA GLU A 136 13.88 0.88 -21.48
C GLU A 136 14.62 0.38 -20.22
N LYS A 137 15.66 1.08 -19.80
CA LYS A 137 16.42 0.76 -18.60
C LYS A 137 15.53 0.77 -17.33
N GLU A 138 14.74 1.83 -17.12
CA GLU A 138 13.83 1.93 -15.95
C GLU A 138 12.76 0.82 -15.99
N VAL A 139 12.26 0.46 -17.19
CA VAL A 139 11.32 -0.65 -17.38
C VAL A 139 11.93 -1.98 -16.96
N MET A 140 13.14 -2.27 -17.44
CA MET A 140 13.82 -3.52 -17.11
C MET A 140 14.18 -3.59 -15.62
N GLU A 141 14.70 -2.51 -15.01
CA GLU A 141 14.99 -2.44 -13.57
C GLU A 141 13.70 -2.69 -12.73
N ALA A 142 12.56 -2.12 -13.13
CA ALA A 142 11.29 -2.34 -12.45
C ALA A 142 10.83 -3.81 -12.56
N LEU A 143 10.99 -4.45 -13.73
CA LEU A 143 10.64 -5.86 -13.92
C LEU A 143 11.58 -6.81 -13.18
N GLU A 144 12.87 -6.53 -13.15
CA GLU A 144 13.87 -7.26 -12.37
C GLU A 144 13.53 -7.21 -10.86
N SER A 145 13.09 -6.05 -10.37
CA SER A 145 12.71 -5.89 -8.95
C SER A 145 11.55 -6.78 -8.50
N VAL A 146 10.73 -7.26 -9.44
CA VAL A 146 9.61 -8.19 -9.18
C VAL A 146 9.87 -9.60 -9.73
N GLY A 147 11.08 -9.86 -10.29
CA GLY A 147 11.50 -11.17 -10.80
C GLY A 147 10.79 -11.59 -12.08
N LEU A 148 10.45 -10.65 -12.99
CA LEU A 148 9.71 -10.91 -14.23
C LEU A 148 10.28 -10.16 -15.45
N ALA A 149 11.61 -10.02 -15.54
CA ALA A 149 12.27 -9.38 -16.67
C ALA A 149 11.94 -10.07 -18.01
N GLU A 150 11.83 -11.41 -18.02
CA GLU A 150 11.51 -12.21 -19.20
C GLU A 150 10.07 -12.02 -19.72
N ALA A 151 9.21 -11.39 -18.93
CA ALA A 151 7.82 -11.15 -19.31
C ALA A 151 7.60 -9.82 -20.05
N VAL A 152 8.66 -9.07 -20.33
CA VAL A 152 8.62 -7.68 -20.82
C VAL A 152 7.78 -7.50 -22.11
N ASP A 153 7.80 -8.45 -23.04
CA ASP A 153 7.09 -8.39 -24.32
C ASP A 153 5.75 -9.12 -24.30
N LYS A 154 5.34 -9.72 -23.15
CA LYS A 154 4.04 -10.41 -23.02
C LYS A 154 2.88 -9.44 -22.95
N MET A 155 1.72 -9.89 -23.43
CA MET A 155 0.44 -9.22 -23.21
C MET A 155 -0.15 -9.61 -21.86
N PRO A 156 -0.98 -8.78 -21.21
CA PRO A 156 -1.65 -9.14 -19.95
C PRO A 156 -2.46 -10.43 -20.03
N SER A 157 -3.01 -10.79 -21.19
CA SER A 157 -3.73 -12.05 -21.41
C SER A 157 -2.86 -13.30 -21.29
N GLU A 158 -1.55 -13.17 -21.44
CA GLU A 158 -0.56 -14.26 -21.37
C GLU A 158 0.02 -14.45 -19.96
N LEU A 159 -0.40 -13.60 -19.00
CA LEU A 159 0.11 -13.61 -17.62
C LEU A 159 -0.80 -14.42 -16.69
N SER A 160 -0.20 -15.19 -15.78
CA SER A 160 -0.92 -15.76 -14.65
C SER A 160 -1.42 -14.69 -13.68
N GLY A 161 -2.31 -15.03 -12.76
CA GLY A 161 -2.80 -14.09 -11.72
C GLY A 161 -1.66 -13.48 -10.90
N GLY A 162 -0.72 -14.29 -10.45
CA GLY A 162 0.46 -13.83 -9.71
C GLY A 162 1.38 -12.94 -10.54
N MET A 163 1.63 -13.29 -11.82
CA MET A 163 2.40 -12.45 -12.73
C MET A 163 1.72 -11.08 -12.95
N ARG A 164 0.40 -11.04 -13.14
CA ARG A 164 -0.34 -9.76 -13.26
C ARG A 164 -0.17 -8.88 -12.03
N LYS A 165 -0.22 -9.45 -10.84
CA LYS A 165 0.01 -8.72 -9.58
C LYS A 165 1.43 -8.17 -9.50
N ARG A 166 2.45 -8.98 -9.81
CA ARG A 166 3.86 -8.56 -9.81
C ARG A 166 4.12 -7.47 -10.86
N ILE A 167 3.58 -7.59 -12.09
CA ILE A 167 3.70 -6.54 -13.11
C ILE A 167 2.95 -5.26 -12.68
N GLY A 168 1.75 -5.39 -12.10
CA GLY A 168 1.04 -4.24 -11.50
C GLY A 168 1.85 -3.54 -10.43
N LEU A 169 2.59 -4.32 -9.62
CA LEU A 169 3.52 -3.80 -8.63
C LEU A 169 4.74 -3.12 -9.27
N ALA A 170 5.37 -3.73 -10.28
CA ALA A 170 6.46 -3.10 -11.04
C ALA A 170 6.03 -1.75 -11.63
N ARG A 171 4.81 -1.68 -12.21
CA ARG A 171 4.24 -0.44 -12.73
C ARG A 171 3.99 0.60 -11.62
N THR A 172 3.63 0.16 -10.43
CA THR A 172 3.45 1.02 -9.26
C THR A 172 4.80 1.59 -8.79
N LEU A 173 5.85 0.78 -8.82
CA LEU A 173 7.20 1.13 -8.33
C LEU A 173 8.01 1.98 -9.31
N ILE A 174 7.67 2.01 -10.60
CA ILE A 174 8.49 2.62 -11.65
C ILE A 174 8.72 4.13 -11.47
N LEU A 175 7.83 4.80 -10.73
CA LEU A 175 7.97 6.21 -10.35
C LEU A 175 8.74 6.39 -9.03
N LYS A 176 9.21 5.31 -8.40
CA LYS A 176 9.93 5.31 -7.11
C LYS A 176 9.13 6.03 -6.02
N PRO A 177 7.90 5.58 -5.69
CA PRO A 177 7.02 6.23 -4.73
C PRO A 177 7.57 6.13 -3.30
N GLU A 178 7.19 7.09 -2.45
CA GLU A 178 7.51 7.10 -1.02
C GLU A 178 6.43 6.38 -0.18
N ILE A 179 5.19 6.38 -0.69
CA ILE A 179 4.05 5.68 -0.09
C ILE A 179 3.50 4.68 -1.10
N ILE A 180 3.08 3.49 -0.63
CA ILE A 180 2.38 2.51 -1.48
C ILE A 180 1.07 2.12 -0.81
N LEU A 181 -0.02 2.23 -1.56
CA LEU A 181 -1.35 1.80 -1.16
C LEU A 181 -1.67 0.47 -1.85
N TYR A 182 -1.83 -0.60 -1.07
CA TYR A 182 -2.16 -1.94 -1.55
C TYR A 182 -3.63 -2.24 -1.28
N ASP A 183 -4.43 -2.45 -2.35
CA ASP A 183 -5.83 -2.86 -2.25
C ASP A 183 -5.93 -4.36 -2.53
N GLU A 184 -5.94 -5.18 -1.47
CA GLU A 184 -6.06 -6.65 -1.53
C GLU A 184 -4.98 -7.31 -2.43
N PRO A 185 -3.68 -7.19 -2.09
CA PRO A 185 -2.59 -7.60 -2.98
C PRO A 185 -2.55 -9.10 -3.25
N THR A 186 -3.03 -9.94 -2.32
CA THR A 186 -2.99 -11.41 -2.41
C THR A 186 -4.31 -12.03 -2.83
N THR A 187 -5.40 -11.25 -2.95
CA THR A 187 -6.73 -11.76 -3.29
C THR A 187 -6.74 -12.45 -4.66
N GLY A 188 -7.31 -13.66 -4.70
CA GLY A 188 -7.45 -14.48 -5.92
C GLY A 188 -6.20 -15.27 -6.29
N LEU A 189 -5.20 -15.33 -5.40
CA LEU A 189 -3.98 -16.12 -5.57
C LEU A 189 -4.03 -17.38 -4.67
N ASP A 190 -3.28 -18.38 -5.06
CA ASP A 190 -3.00 -19.54 -4.21
C ASP A 190 -2.05 -19.17 -3.06
N THR A 191 -1.95 -20.03 -2.04
CA THR A 191 -1.17 -19.79 -0.82
C THR A 191 0.32 -19.52 -1.09
N ILE A 192 0.92 -20.23 -2.06
CA ILE A 192 2.34 -20.08 -2.39
C ILE A 192 2.57 -18.70 -3.03
N THR A 193 1.79 -18.38 -4.04
CA THR A 193 1.87 -17.10 -4.74
C THR A 193 1.53 -15.92 -3.81
N SER A 194 0.55 -16.08 -2.91
CA SER A 194 0.20 -15.05 -1.88
C SER A 194 1.39 -14.76 -0.96
N ARG A 195 2.09 -15.81 -0.53
CA ARG A 195 3.30 -15.68 0.28
C ARG A 195 4.40 -14.94 -0.47
N GLU A 196 4.66 -15.30 -1.73
CA GLU A 196 5.67 -14.64 -2.56
C GLU A 196 5.38 -13.14 -2.77
N ILE A 197 4.10 -12.76 -2.92
CA ILE A 197 3.71 -11.34 -2.98
C ILE A 197 3.95 -10.64 -1.64
N SER A 198 3.65 -11.30 -0.52
CA SER A 198 3.89 -10.74 0.82
C SER A 198 5.39 -10.54 1.10
N GLU A 199 6.22 -11.51 0.71
CA GLU A 199 7.69 -11.40 0.77
C GLU A 199 8.20 -10.24 -0.10
N LEU A 200 7.66 -10.07 -1.30
CA LEU A 200 8.01 -8.98 -2.20
C LEU A 200 7.63 -7.60 -1.62
N ILE A 201 6.48 -7.48 -0.95
CA ILE A 201 6.07 -6.25 -0.23
C ILE A 201 7.10 -5.89 0.84
N LEU A 202 7.55 -6.87 1.63
CA LEU A 202 8.60 -6.66 2.64
C LEU A 202 9.93 -6.25 2.03
N ASP A 203 10.33 -6.90 0.96
CA ASP A 203 11.56 -6.60 0.24
C ASP A 203 11.58 -5.15 -0.28
N ILE A 204 10.47 -4.70 -0.87
CA ILE A 204 10.31 -3.33 -1.35
C ILE A 204 10.44 -2.34 -0.20
N LYS A 205 9.70 -2.55 0.90
CA LYS A 205 9.80 -1.72 2.09
C LYS A 205 11.24 -1.59 2.58
N ASN A 206 11.95 -2.72 2.71
CA ASN A 206 13.31 -2.74 3.25
C ASN A 206 14.32 -2.07 2.33
N LYS A 207 14.21 -2.29 1.01
CA LYS A 207 15.14 -1.77 0.00
C LYS A 207 14.90 -0.30 -0.31
N GLN A 208 13.62 0.12 -0.41
CA GLN A 208 13.26 1.47 -0.86
C GLN A 208 12.83 2.39 0.28
N LYS A 209 12.72 1.88 1.53
CA LYS A 209 12.26 2.64 2.70
C LYS A 209 10.88 3.28 2.48
N THR A 210 9.96 2.53 1.86
CA THR A 210 8.60 2.99 1.61
C THR A 210 7.73 2.83 2.85
N SER A 211 6.74 3.72 3.00
CA SER A 211 5.63 3.56 3.94
C SER A 211 4.43 2.98 3.20
N SER A 212 3.62 2.13 3.83
CA SER A 212 2.53 1.47 3.11
C SER A 212 1.25 1.36 3.92
N ILE A 213 0.11 1.48 3.25
CA ILE A 213 -1.18 0.99 3.76
C ILE A 213 -1.56 -0.25 2.97
N ILE A 214 -1.77 -1.38 3.67
CA ILE A 214 -2.09 -2.67 3.08
C ILE A 214 -3.48 -3.08 3.53
N ILE A 215 -4.45 -3.04 2.62
CA ILE A 215 -5.77 -3.60 2.85
C ILE A 215 -5.71 -5.07 2.51
N THR A 216 -6.07 -5.93 3.44
CA THR A 216 -6.16 -7.37 3.21
C THR A 216 -7.15 -8.04 4.16
N HIS A 217 -7.64 -9.22 3.76
CA HIS A 217 -8.31 -10.19 4.62
C HIS A 217 -7.48 -11.48 4.76
N ASP A 218 -6.31 -11.52 4.13
CA ASP A 218 -5.36 -12.62 4.23
C ASP A 218 -4.49 -12.43 5.49
N MET A 219 -4.75 -13.25 6.51
CA MET A 219 -4.07 -13.14 7.80
C MET A 219 -2.60 -13.55 7.73
N ALA A 220 -2.22 -14.42 6.78
CA ALA A 220 -0.81 -14.76 6.56
C ALA A 220 -0.04 -13.56 5.99
N CYS A 221 -0.65 -12.84 5.05
CA CYS A 221 -0.12 -11.57 4.54
C CYS A 221 -0.02 -10.52 5.66
N ALA A 222 -1.08 -10.34 6.44
CA ALA A 222 -1.09 -9.39 7.57
C ALA A 222 0.02 -9.71 8.58
N LYS A 223 0.14 -10.97 9.01
CA LYS A 223 1.16 -11.42 9.96
C LYS A 223 2.58 -11.17 9.46
N MET A 224 2.80 -11.39 8.16
CA MET A 224 4.12 -11.24 7.56
C MET A 224 4.51 -9.78 7.36
N THR A 225 3.57 -8.92 6.96
CA THR A 225 3.90 -7.59 6.43
C THR A 225 3.68 -6.44 7.42
N ALA A 226 2.82 -6.61 8.44
CA ALA A 226 2.43 -5.53 9.32
C ALA A 226 3.53 -5.14 10.32
N ASP A 227 3.78 -3.83 10.46
CA ASP A 227 4.37 -3.27 11.68
C ASP A 227 3.29 -2.96 12.72
N ARG A 228 2.13 -2.50 12.26
CA ARG A 228 0.92 -2.22 13.03
C ARG A 228 -0.31 -2.57 12.21
N ILE A 229 -1.35 -3.00 12.90
CA ILE A 229 -2.65 -3.36 12.33
C ILE A 229 -3.71 -2.44 12.91
N VAL A 230 -4.61 -1.94 12.08
CA VAL A 230 -5.84 -1.29 12.50
C VAL A 230 -7.03 -2.13 12.06
N VAL A 231 -8.04 -2.27 12.90
CA VAL A 231 -9.26 -3.03 12.60
C VAL A 231 -10.41 -2.05 12.38
N LEU A 232 -10.91 -2.02 11.14
CA LEU A 232 -11.99 -1.15 10.70
C LEU A 232 -13.36 -1.85 10.91
N LYS A 233 -14.23 -1.22 11.68
CA LYS A 233 -15.61 -1.68 11.97
C LYS A 233 -16.59 -0.55 11.75
N ASP A 234 -17.62 -0.77 10.96
CA ASP A 234 -18.74 0.17 10.74
C ASP A 234 -18.31 1.60 10.37
N GLY A 235 -17.21 1.73 9.63
CA GLY A 235 -16.71 3.01 9.11
C GLY A 235 -15.81 3.80 10.07
N VAL A 236 -15.39 3.22 11.18
CA VAL A 236 -14.44 3.79 12.15
C VAL A 236 -13.33 2.80 12.50
N ILE A 237 -12.19 3.26 12.97
CA ILE A 237 -11.18 2.40 13.58
C ILE A 237 -11.71 1.94 14.94
N HIS A 238 -11.80 0.63 15.11
CA HIS A 238 -12.29 -0.02 16.32
C HIS A 238 -11.18 -0.28 17.33
N THR A 239 -10.06 -0.82 16.84
CA THR A 239 -8.86 -1.09 17.64
C THR A 239 -7.62 -1.06 16.77
N GLU A 240 -6.44 -0.95 17.37
CA GLU A 240 -5.15 -1.04 16.72
C GLU A 240 -4.10 -1.68 17.62
N GLY A 241 -3.09 -2.31 17.03
CA GLY A 241 -1.99 -2.95 17.75
C GLY A 241 -1.07 -3.73 16.82
N THR A 242 -0.13 -4.47 17.38
CA THR A 242 0.65 -5.48 16.67
C THR A 242 -0.21 -6.72 16.39
N TYR A 243 0.28 -7.63 15.53
CA TYR A 243 -0.41 -8.90 15.27
C TYR A 243 -0.60 -9.69 16.56
N GLU A 244 0.45 -9.80 17.39
CA GLU A 244 0.46 -10.58 18.64
C GLU A 244 -0.44 -9.98 19.73
N GLU A 245 -0.63 -8.67 19.75
CA GLU A 245 -1.55 -7.99 20.65
C GLU A 245 -3.01 -8.26 20.26
N LEU A 246 -3.34 -8.07 18.98
CA LEU A 246 -4.69 -8.24 18.48
C LEU A 246 -5.15 -9.70 18.44
N GLU A 247 -4.25 -10.67 18.24
CA GLU A 247 -4.53 -12.11 18.35
C GLU A 247 -5.05 -12.48 19.76
N LYS A 248 -4.70 -11.68 20.78
CA LYS A 248 -5.06 -11.85 22.19
C LYS A 248 -5.99 -10.76 22.73
N ASP A 249 -6.57 -9.95 21.84
CA ASP A 249 -7.48 -8.85 22.21
C ASP A 249 -8.64 -9.37 23.06
N GLU A 250 -9.14 -8.57 24.02
CA GLU A 250 -10.27 -8.94 24.87
C GLU A 250 -11.58 -9.03 24.08
N ASP A 251 -11.72 -8.25 22.98
CA ASP A 251 -12.87 -8.31 22.09
C ASP A 251 -12.85 -9.58 21.23
N GLU A 252 -13.79 -10.49 21.48
CA GLU A 252 -13.97 -11.74 20.71
C GLU A 252 -14.15 -11.47 19.21
N TRP A 253 -14.81 -10.38 18.83
CA TRP A 253 -14.96 -10.01 17.43
C TRP A 253 -13.61 -9.67 16.79
N VAL A 254 -12.69 -9.04 17.51
CA VAL A 254 -11.33 -8.78 17.03
C VAL A 254 -10.57 -10.09 16.88
N ARG A 255 -10.58 -10.95 17.92
CA ARG A 255 -9.90 -12.26 17.86
C ARG A 255 -10.39 -13.11 16.70
N SER A 256 -11.68 -13.06 16.33
CA SER A 256 -12.24 -13.86 15.22
C SER A 256 -11.61 -13.58 13.84
N PHE A 257 -10.78 -12.55 13.68
CA PHE A 257 -9.97 -12.37 12.47
C PHE A 257 -8.72 -13.25 12.47
N PHE A 258 -8.23 -13.68 13.65
CA PHE A 258 -6.96 -14.36 13.84
C PHE A 258 -7.13 -15.89 14.04
N GLU A 259 -8.36 -16.36 14.15
CA GLU A 259 -8.76 -17.79 14.19
C GLU A 259 -8.90 -18.37 12.77
#